data_1659cb61f0470faca59a19780f78ea26
#
_entry.id   1659cb61f0470faca59a19780f78ea26
#
_cell.length_a   1.000
_cell.length_b   1.000
_cell.length_c   1.000
_cell.angle_alpha   90.00
_cell.angle_beta   90.00
_cell.angle_gamma   90.00
#
_symmetry.space_group_name_H-M   'P 1'
#
loop_
_entity.id
_entity.type
_entity.pdbx_description
1 polymer ?
#
loop_
_entity_poly.entity_id
_entity_poly.type
_entity_poly.pdbx_seq_one_letter_code
_entity_poly.pdbx_strand_id
1 'polypeptide(L)'
;MDIANLLHCTTRAELRQWLEENHPTERVCWVITSRSKQPVEGTIPNLEVVEEALCYGWIDSTLKRLPDGRLAQRLSPRRKNSHWTELNKQRCASLEQRGLMTEAGRKALSEAK
;
A
#
# COMPACT_ATOMS: atom_id res chain seq x y z
N MET A 1 18.98 5.76 4.52
CA MET A 1 17.76 6.02 3.71
C MET A 1 16.83 6.91 4.50
N ASP A 2 16.44 8.02 3.89
CA ASP A 2 15.52 8.95 4.54
C ASP A 2 14.08 8.42 4.44
N ILE A 3 13.33 8.59 5.51
CA ILE A 3 11.92 8.23 5.52
C ILE A 3 11.10 9.50 5.27
N ALA A 4 10.60 9.62 4.04
CA ALA A 4 9.75 10.73 3.64
C ALA A 4 8.28 10.31 3.74
N ASN A 5 7.45 11.20 4.27
CA ASN A 5 6.01 10.95 4.41
C ASN A 5 5.71 9.73 5.28
N LEU A 6 6.28 9.71 6.48
CA LEU A 6 5.89 8.70 7.46
C LEU A 6 4.49 9.05 7.97
N LEU A 7 3.53 8.21 7.63
CA LEU A 7 2.14 8.43 8.01
C LEU A 7 1.88 7.98 9.44
N HIS A 8 0.94 8.63 10.08
CA HIS A 8 0.50 8.28 11.44
C HIS A 8 -0.81 7.50 11.44
N CYS A 9 -1.09 6.82 10.34
CA CYS A 9 -2.26 5.97 10.21
C CYS A 9 -2.12 4.72 11.07
N THR A 10 -3.18 4.34 11.74
CA THR A 10 -3.22 3.12 12.55
C THR A 10 -4.32 2.16 12.09
N THR A 11 -5.11 2.57 11.11
CA THR A 11 -6.18 1.74 10.54
C THR A 11 -6.11 1.77 9.02
N ARG A 12 -6.65 0.72 8.42
CA ARG A 12 -6.79 0.61 6.97
C ARG A 12 -7.59 1.79 6.40
N ALA A 13 -8.64 2.20 7.10
CA ALA A 13 -9.48 3.32 6.64
C ALA A 13 -8.70 4.64 6.57
N GLU A 14 -7.83 4.88 7.54
CA GLU A 14 -7.00 6.08 7.53
C GLU A 14 -5.99 6.07 6.39
N LEU A 15 -5.38 4.91 6.12
CA LEU A 15 -4.46 4.78 4.99
C LEU A 15 -5.20 5.02 3.67
N ARG A 16 -6.39 4.44 3.54
CA ARG A 16 -7.22 4.64 2.34
C ARG A 16 -7.55 6.11 2.13
N GLN A 17 -7.90 6.82 3.19
CA GLN A 17 -8.18 8.24 3.13
C GLN A 17 -6.97 9.03 2.63
N TRP A 18 -5.78 8.71 3.15
CA TRP A 18 -4.56 9.39 2.72
C TRP A 18 -4.27 9.13 1.24
N LEU A 19 -4.39 7.89 0.80
CA LEU A 19 -4.15 7.53 -0.61
C LEU A 19 -5.18 8.21 -1.52
N GLU A 20 -6.45 8.23 -1.11
CA GLU A 20 -7.49 8.90 -1.89
C GLU A 20 -7.15 10.37 -2.13
N GLU A 21 -6.66 11.05 -1.12
CA GLU A 21 -6.36 12.48 -1.19
C GLU A 21 -5.00 12.78 -1.85
N ASN A 22 -4.04 11.87 -1.73
CA ASN A 22 -2.64 12.18 -2.06
C ASN A 22 -2.05 11.36 -3.20
N HIS A 23 -2.66 10.25 -3.61
CA HIS A 23 -2.05 9.40 -4.63
C HIS A 23 -1.78 10.11 -5.96
N PRO A 24 -2.56 11.12 -6.40
CA PRO A 24 -2.26 11.78 -7.68
C PRO A 24 -1.02 12.67 -7.65
N THR A 25 -0.58 13.11 -6.48
CA THR A 25 0.48 14.11 -6.35
C THR A 25 1.69 13.62 -5.59
N GLU A 26 1.54 12.71 -4.63
CA GLU A 26 2.65 12.20 -3.84
C GLU A 26 3.31 11.01 -4.53
N ARG A 27 4.60 10.80 -4.24
CA ARG A 27 5.38 9.74 -4.88
C ARG A 27 5.89 8.70 -3.91
N VAL A 28 5.68 8.88 -2.63
CA VAL A 28 6.14 7.95 -1.60
C VAL A 28 5.37 8.19 -0.31
N CYS A 29 5.15 7.11 0.44
CA CYS A 29 4.79 7.20 1.84
C CYS A 29 5.33 5.98 2.57
N TRP A 30 5.40 6.07 3.89
CA TRP A 30 5.78 4.97 4.75
C TRP A 30 4.66 4.77 5.76
N VAL A 31 4.31 3.50 5.99
CA VAL A 31 3.17 3.12 6.84
C VAL A 31 3.67 2.20 7.94
N ILE A 32 3.34 2.52 9.18
CA ILE A 32 3.65 1.63 10.30
C ILE A 32 2.80 0.38 10.19
N THR A 33 3.44 -0.76 10.12
CA THR A 33 2.80 -2.03 9.82
C THR A 33 3.30 -3.14 10.73
N SER A 34 2.65 -4.29 10.65
CA SER A 34 3.08 -5.48 11.36
C SER A 34 2.92 -6.70 10.46
N ARG A 35 3.86 -7.62 10.54
CA ARG A 35 3.78 -8.92 9.87
C ARG A 35 3.39 -10.01 10.85
N SER A 36 3.03 -9.64 12.07
CA SER A 36 2.56 -10.59 13.07
C SER A 36 1.22 -11.20 12.66
N LYS A 37 0.97 -12.44 13.02
CA LYS A 37 -0.31 -13.11 12.81
C LYS A 37 -1.38 -12.53 13.73
N GLN A 38 -0.98 -11.94 14.85
CA GLN A 38 -1.90 -11.31 15.79
C GLN A 38 -1.90 -9.80 15.57
N PRO A 39 -3.05 -9.14 15.73
CA PRO A 39 -3.09 -7.69 15.61
C PRO A 39 -2.13 -7.03 16.60
N VAL A 40 -1.42 -6.01 16.14
CA VAL A 40 -0.51 -5.22 16.97
C VAL A 40 -1.05 -3.80 17.02
N GLU A 41 -1.32 -3.32 18.22
CA GLU A 41 -1.88 -1.98 18.42
C GLU A 41 -1.00 -0.91 17.77
N GLY A 42 -1.65 0.06 17.14
CA GLY A 42 -0.96 1.17 16.48
C GLY A 42 -0.39 0.82 15.11
N THR A 43 -0.66 -0.38 14.60
CA THR A 43 -0.16 -0.81 13.29
C THR A 43 -1.30 -1.25 12.38
N ILE A 44 -1.03 -1.22 11.06
CA ILE A 44 -1.94 -1.81 10.07
C ILE A 44 -1.31 -3.13 9.62
N PRO A 45 -2.05 -4.24 9.63
CA PRO A 45 -1.52 -5.51 9.14
C PRO A 45 -0.95 -5.36 7.72
N ASN A 46 0.21 -5.97 7.47
CA ASN A 46 0.93 -5.74 6.21
C ASN A 46 0.10 -6.09 4.98
N LEU A 47 -0.69 -7.17 5.02
CA LEU A 47 -1.54 -7.52 3.89
C LEU A 47 -2.52 -6.39 3.57
N GLU A 48 -3.09 -5.75 4.59
CA GLU A 48 -4.01 -4.63 4.36
C GLU A 48 -3.30 -3.43 3.75
N VAL A 49 -2.06 -3.16 4.17
CA VAL A 49 -1.24 -2.09 3.58
C VAL A 49 -1.03 -2.36 2.09
N VAL A 50 -0.65 -3.59 1.74
CA VAL A 50 -0.42 -3.99 0.35
C VAL A 50 -1.71 -3.87 -0.46
N GLU A 51 -2.84 -4.30 0.11
CA GLU A 51 -4.12 -4.24 -0.59
C GLU A 51 -4.54 -2.79 -0.87
N GLU A 52 -4.39 -1.90 0.10
CA GLU A 52 -4.73 -0.49 -0.15
C GLU A 52 -3.83 0.13 -1.20
N ALA A 53 -2.54 -0.20 -1.20
CA ALA A 53 -1.63 0.26 -2.25
C ALA A 53 -2.10 -0.20 -3.63
N LEU A 54 -2.49 -1.48 -3.77
CA LEU A 54 -2.99 -2.01 -5.04
C LEU A 54 -4.26 -1.29 -5.51
N CYS A 55 -5.13 -0.91 -4.57
CA CYS A 55 -6.36 -0.21 -4.90
C CYS A 55 -6.12 1.14 -5.58
N TYR A 56 -4.95 1.74 -5.37
CA TYR A 56 -4.60 3.05 -5.93
C TYR A 56 -3.46 2.97 -6.94
N GLY A 57 -3.09 1.77 -7.36
CA GLY A 57 -2.03 1.60 -8.36
C GLY A 57 -0.64 1.82 -7.81
N TRP A 58 -0.46 1.66 -6.51
CA TRP A 58 0.84 1.77 -5.84
C TRP A 58 1.40 0.38 -5.55
N ILE A 59 2.67 0.32 -5.18
CA ILE A 59 3.36 -0.93 -4.87
C ILE A 59 4.10 -0.79 -3.53
N ASP A 60 4.12 -1.88 -2.76
CA ASP A 60 4.97 -2.02 -1.60
C ASP A 60 6.41 -2.34 -2.05
N SER A 61 7.37 -1.75 -1.37
CA SER A 61 8.78 -2.01 -1.68
C SER A 61 9.56 -2.33 -0.41
N THR A 62 10.30 -1.39 0.14
CA THR A 62 11.20 -1.63 1.27
C THR A 62 10.43 -1.71 2.59
N LEU A 63 10.77 -2.70 3.41
CA LEU A 63 10.42 -2.74 4.83
C LEU A 63 11.63 -2.28 5.61
N LYS A 64 11.43 -1.37 6.55
CA LYS A 64 12.51 -0.83 7.37
C LYS A 64 12.11 -0.83 8.83
N ARG A 65 13.02 -1.31 9.70
CA ARG A 65 12.80 -1.21 11.14
C ARG A 65 13.30 0.14 11.62
N LEU A 66 12.44 0.87 12.30
CA LEU A 66 12.78 2.18 12.84
C LEU A 66 13.60 2.02 14.13
N PRO A 67 14.33 3.08 14.55
CA PRO A 67 15.12 3.02 15.79
C PRO A 67 14.33 2.63 17.03
N ASP A 68 13.03 2.95 17.07
CA ASP A 68 12.15 2.59 18.18
C ASP A 68 11.59 1.17 18.08
N GLY A 69 12.00 0.40 17.07
CA GLY A 69 11.57 -0.98 16.88
C GLY A 69 10.35 -1.17 16.01
N ARG A 70 9.64 -0.08 15.62
CA ARG A 70 8.48 -0.21 14.74
C ARG A 70 8.91 -0.56 13.32
N LEU A 71 8.03 -1.23 12.60
CA LEU A 71 8.28 -1.64 11.22
C LEU A 71 7.54 -0.69 10.28
N ALA A 72 8.24 -0.15 9.30
CA ALA A 72 7.65 0.77 8.32
C ALA A 72 7.72 0.16 6.92
N GLN A 73 6.61 0.20 6.20
CA GLN A 73 6.48 -0.26 4.81
C GLN A 73 6.49 0.94 3.87
N ARG A 74 7.39 0.92 2.90
CA ARG A 74 7.43 1.94 1.86
C ARG A 74 6.43 1.61 0.77
N LEU A 75 5.65 2.61 0.37
CA LEU A 75 4.71 2.53 -0.76
C LEU A 75 5.04 3.62 -1.76
N SER A 76 4.89 3.32 -3.05
CA SER A 76 5.10 4.29 -4.12
C SER A 76 4.25 3.93 -5.33
N PRO A 77 3.97 4.90 -6.24
CA PRO A 77 3.23 4.60 -7.46
C PRO A 77 3.97 3.58 -8.32
N ARG A 78 3.22 2.69 -8.95
CA ARG A 78 3.78 1.74 -9.93
C ARG A 78 4.19 2.48 -11.18
N ARG A 79 5.26 2.01 -11.81
CA ARG A 79 5.68 2.51 -13.12
C ARG A 79 4.78 1.90 -14.20
N LYS A 80 4.54 2.67 -15.25
CA LYS A 80 3.89 2.17 -16.44
C LYS A 80 4.70 0.99 -17.00
N ASN A 81 4.01 -0.04 -17.48
CA ASN A 81 4.63 -1.26 -17.99
C ASN A 81 5.39 -2.06 -16.92
N SER A 82 5.09 -1.86 -15.64
CA SER A 82 5.70 -2.65 -14.59
C SER A 82 5.20 -4.10 -14.65
N HIS A 83 6.04 -5.02 -14.16
CA HIS A 83 5.66 -6.43 -14.07
C HIS A 83 4.77 -6.64 -12.85
N TRP A 84 3.64 -7.31 -13.05
CA TRP A 84 2.73 -7.69 -11.99
C TRP A 84 2.83 -9.19 -11.75
N THR A 85 3.00 -9.58 -10.48
CA THR A 85 2.99 -11.00 -10.14
C THR A 85 1.56 -11.54 -10.23
N GLU A 86 1.46 -12.86 -10.44
CA GLU A 86 0.16 -13.52 -10.45
C GLU A 86 -0.57 -13.32 -9.12
N LEU A 87 0.16 -13.37 -8.02
CA LEU A 87 -0.42 -13.12 -6.69
C LEU A 87 -1.08 -11.74 -6.60
N ASN A 88 -0.40 -10.71 -7.08
CA ASN A 88 -0.96 -9.35 -7.03
C ASN A 88 -2.16 -9.18 -7.97
N LYS A 89 -2.16 -9.87 -9.11
CA LYS A 89 -3.34 -9.88 -10.00
C LYS A 89 -4.53 -10.54 -9.32
N GLN A 90 -4.30 -11.64 -8.60
CA GLN A 90 -5.36 -12.32 -7.84
C GLN A 90 -5.89 -11.41 -6.71
N ARG A 91 -4.99 -10.69 -6.05
CA ARG A 91 -5.39 -9.74 -5.02
C ARG A 91 -6.29 -8.64 -5.60
N CYS A 92 -5.94 -8.13 -6.78
CA CYS A 92 -6.77 -7.12 -7.45
C CYS A 92 -8.16 -7.66 -7.79
N ALA A 93 -8.25 -8.90 -8.27
CA ALA A 93 -9.54 -9.51 -8.56
C ALA A 93 -10.40 -9.62 -7.29
N SER A 94 -9.80 -10.02 -6.18
CA SER A 94 -10.48 -10.07 -4.89
C SER A 94 -10.95 -8.67 -4.46
N LEU A 95 -10.10 -7.67 -4.61
CA LEU A 95 -10.43 -6.30 -4.23
C LEU A 95 -11.58 -5.74 -5.06
N GLU A 96 -11.63 -6.10 -6.35
CA GLU A 96 -12.77 -5.74 -7.20
C GLU A 96 -14.07 -6.34 -6.68
N GLN A 97 -14.05 -7.63 -6.33
CA GLN A 97 -15.23 -8.32 -5.82
C GLN A 97 -15.71 -7.72 -4.49
N ARG A 98 -14.78 -7.25 -3.69
CA ARG A 98 -15.08 -6.65 -2.38
C ARG A 98 -15.47 -5.18 -2.48
N GLY A 99 -15.47 -4.60 -3.69
CA GLY A 99 -15.84 -3.22 -3.91
C GLY A 99 -14.81 -2.21 -3.43
N LEU A 100 -13.56 -2.62 -3.26
CA LEU A 100 -12.49 -1.77 -2.73
C LEU A 100 -11.60 -1.17 -3.81
N MET A 101 -11.56 -1.76 -5.02
CA MET A 101 -10.71 -1.27 -6.10
C MET A 101 -11.15 0.12 -6.56
N THR A 102 -10.19 0.97 -6.97
CA THR A 102 -10.46 2.30 -7.51
C THR A 102 -10.06 2.39 -8.98
N GLU A 103 -10.47 3.47 -9.64
CA GLU A 103 -10.08 3.73 -11.02
C GLU A 103 -8.56 3.81 -11.18
N ALA A 104 -7.87 4.43 -10.22
CA ALA A 104 -6.41 4.53 -10.27
C ALA A 104 -5.76 3.14 -10.27
N GLY A 105 -6.28 2.23 -9.45
CA GLY A 105 -5.78 0.86 -9.41
C GLY A 105 -6.07 0.09 -10.70
N ARG A 106 -7.28 0.25 -11.25
CA ARG A 106 -7.65 -0.38 -12.51
C ARG A 106 -6.76 0.11 -13.66
N LYS A 107 -6.50 1.42 -13.69
CA LYS A 107 -5.64 2.01 -14.72
C LYS A 107 -4.23 1.43 -14.62
N ALA A 108 -3.66 1.37 -13.41
CA ALA A 108 -2.32 0.82 -13.22
C ALA A 108 -2.25 -0.64 -13.69
N LEU A 109 -3.27 -1.45 -13.37
CA LEU A 109 -3.33 -2.84 -13.80
C LEU A 109 -3.43 -2.95 -15.32
N SER A 110 -4.21 -2.09 -15.97
CA SER A 110 -4.36 -2.11 -17.42
C SER A 110 -3.07 -1.69 -18.15
N GLU A 111 -2.20 -0.95 -17.48
CA GLU A 111 -0.89 -0.55 -18.02
C GLU A 111 0.21 -1.55 -17.70
N ALA A 112 -0.12 -2.67 -17.06
CA ALA A 112 0.85 -3.72 -16.72
C ALA A 112 1.40 -4.37 -17.99
N LYS A 113 2.65 -4.81 -17.88
CA LYS A 113 3.35 -5.46 -18.98
C LYS A 113 2.86 -6.89 -19.21
#